data_91c132587cd84a8e6c5204f35217f3c2
#
_entry.id   91c132587cd84a8e6c5204f35217f3c2
#
_cell.length_a   1.000
_cell.length_b   1.000
_cell.length_c   1.000
_cell.angle_alpha   90.00
_cell.angle_beta   90.00
_cell.angle_gamma   90.00
#
_symmetry.space_group_name_H-M   'P 1'
#
loop_
_entity.id
_entity.type
_entity.pdbx_description
1 polymer ?
#
loop_
_entity_poly.entity_id
_entity_poly.type
_entity_poly.pdbx_seq_one_letter_code
_entity_poly.pdbx_strand_id
1 'polypeptide(L)'
;ITGPNGVGKTTLSRCLCGLLKEQAGQILLNGKPLDRKGRQRSAFCVMQDVNHQLFSDSVWGECRMSAPEASDNQISEVLDSLHLLSFRERHPMSLSGGQKQRLAVATALLSEKPVLIFDEPTSGLDYARMVEVSGVIRSLARHGRIVLVVTHDQEFMQRACDRVLRL
;
A
#
# COMPACT_ATOMS: atom_id res chain seq x y z
N ILE A 1 -12.28 -2.58 -3.09
CA ILE A 1 -13.36 -2.46 -2.09
C ILE A 1 -13.94 -1.06 -2.20
N THR A 2 -15.24 -0.94 -2.43
CA THR A 2 -15.96 0.33 -2.56
C THR A 2 -17.21 0.34 -1.67
N GLY A 3 -17.79 1.53 -1.44
CA GLY A 3 -19.02 1.71 -0.65
C GLY A 3 -19.11 3.10 -0.04
N PRO A 4 -20.25 3.46 0.59
CA PRO A 4 -20.45 4.77 1.22
C PRO A 4 -19.41 5.09 2.29
N ASN A 5 -19.24 6.39 2.59
CA ASN A 5 -18.40 6.78 3.73
C ASN A 5 -19.03 6.25 5.04
N GLY A 6 -18.17 5.78 5.96
CA GLY A 6 -18.61 5.24 7.25
C GLY A 6 -19.07 3.77 7.23
N VAL A 7 -19.18 3.10 6.06
CA VAL A 7 -19.61 1.70 5.97
C VAL A 7 -18.61 0.68 6.57
N GLY A 8 -17.40 1.13 6.90
CA GLY A 8 -16.39 0.26 7.56
C GLY A 8 -15.23 -0.18 6.68
N LYS A 9 -15.01 0.41 5.49
CA LYS A 9 -13.91 0.04 4.58
C LYS A 9 -12.54 0.06 5.27
N THR A 10 -12.18 1.18 5.88
CA THR A 10 -10.91 1.33 6.62
C THR A 10 -10.84 0.40 7.84
N THR A 11 -11.97 0.16 8.51
CA THR A 11 -12.04 -0.81 9.62
C THR A 11 -11.73 -2.21 9.13
N LEU A 12 -12.31 -2.62 7.99
CA LEU A 12 -12.01 -3.91 7.37
C LEU A 12 -10.52 -4.01 6.99
N SER A 13 -9.95 -2.99 6.36
CA SER A 13 -8.52 -2.95 6.01
C SER A 13 -7.63 -3.15 7.25
N ARG A 14 -7.92 -2.44 8.33
CA ARG A 14 -7.20 -2.55 9.60
C ARG A 14 -7.36 -3.94 10.25
N CYS A 15 -8.54 -4.55 10.16
CA CYS A 15 -8.74 -5.93 10.63
C CYS A 15 -7.92 -6.93 9.80
N LEU A 16 -7.92 -6.79 8.48
CA LEU A 16 -7.16 -7.67 7.58
C LEU A 16 -5.64 -7.57 7.81
N CYS A 17 -5.13 -6.40 8.15
CA CYS A 17 -3.72 -6.20 8.52
C CYS A 17 -3.39 -6.58 9.97
N GLY A 18 -4.38 -6.99 10.78
CA GLY A 18 -4.16 -7.29 12.19
C GLY A 18 -3.91 -6.05 13.07
N LEU A 19 -4.23 -4.85 12.58
CA LEU A 19 -4.18 -3.60 13.37
C LEU A 19 -5.37 -3.51 14.32
N LEU A 20 -6.53 -4.01 13.88
CA LEU A 20 -7.72 -4.17 14.73
C LEU A 20 -8.05 -5.65 14.90
N LYS A 21 -8.67 -5.96 16.05
CA LYS A 21 -9.22 -7.29 16.32
C LYS A 21 -10.59 -7.39 15.65
N GLU A 22 -10.85 -8.51 14.98
CA GLU A 22 -12.17 -8.86 14.50
C GLU A 22 -13.15 -9.11 15.66
N GLN A 23 -14.40 -8.70 15.50
CA GLN A 23 -15.44 -8.93 16.50
C GLN A 23 -16.02 -10.35 16.39
N ALA A 24 -16.07 -10.89 15.17
CA ALA A 24 -16.56 -12.24 14.88
C ALA A 24 -15.96 -12.75 13.56
N GLY A 25 -16.08 -14.05 13.33
CA GLY A 25 -15.60 -14.68 12.10
C GLY A 25 -14.12 -15.08 12.15
N GLN A 26 -13.58 -15.42 11.00
CA GLN A 26 -12.19 -15.84 10.82
C GLN A 26 -11.61 -15.23 9.55
N ILE A 27 -10.33 -14.90 9.59
CA ILE A 27 -9.58 -14.44 8.43
C ILE A 27 -8.63 -15.57 8.01
N LEU A 28 -8.78 -16.02 6.78
CA LEU A 28 -8.03 -17.14 6.23
C LEU A 28 -7.11 -16.65 5.10
N LEU A 29 -5.90 -17.16 5.04
CA LEU A 29 -4.99 -17.01 3.90
C LEU A 29 -4.67 -18.41 3.36
N ASN A 30 -5.01 -18.66 2.10
CA ASN A 30 -4.86 -19.98 1.47
C ASN A 30 -5.51 -21.13 2.29
N GLY A 31 -6.71 -20.86 2.83
CA GLY A 31 -7.48 -21.83 3.63
C GLY A 31 -7.00 -22.02 5.08
N LYS A 32 -5.92 -21.36 5.48
CA LYS A 32 -5.39 -21.43 6.85
C LYS A 32 -5.80 -20.21 7.66
N PRO A 33 -6.36 -20.38 8.88
CA PRO A 33 -6.73 -19.25 9.72
C PRO A 33 -5.48 -18.49 10.18
N LEU A 34 -5.54 -17.16 10.10
CA LEU A 34 -4.49 -16.28 10.58
C LEU A 34 -4.93 -15.59 11.87
N ASP A 35 -4.13 -15.76 12.91
CA ASP A 35 -4.22 -14.92 14.11
C ASP A 35 -3.75 -13.48 13.80
N ARG A 36 -3.90 -12.61 14.78
CA ARG A 36 -3.50 -11.20 14.64
C ARG A 36 -2.03 -11.05 14.24
N LYS A 37 -1.11 -11.80 14.86
CA LYS A 37 0.33 -11.75 14.56
C LYS A 37 0.63 -12.30 13.17
N GLY A 38 -0.06 -13.37 12.76
CA GLY A 38 0.03 -13.94 11.42
C GLY A 38 -0.36 -12.93 10.35
N ARG A 39 -1.46 -12.18 10.56
CA ARG A 39 -1.89 -11.10 9.65
C ARG A 39 -0.86 -9.98 9.56
N GLN A 40 -0.31 -9.50 10.66
CA GLN A 40 0.73 -8.48 10.69
C GLN A 40 2.01 -8.91 9.95
N ARG A 41 2.36 -10.22 10.02
CA ARG A 41 3.49 -10.76 9.26
C ARG A 41 3.20 -10.92 7.77
N SER A 42 1.96 -11.20 7.40
CA SER A 42 1.56 -11.50 6.02
C SER A 42 1.00 -10.32 5.25
N ALA A 43 0.60 -9.23 5.90
CA ALA A 43 -0.02 -8.09 5.25
C ALA A 43 0.79 -6.81 5.47
N PHE A 44 0.79 -5.95 4.44
CA PHE A 44 1.24 -4.56 4.50
C PHE A 44 0.08 -3.65 4.17
N CYS A 45 -0.10 -2.57 4.93
CA CYS A 45 -1.17 -1.60 4.73
C CYS A 45 -0.60 -0.23 4.41
N VAL A 46 -0.97 0.32 3.27
CA VAL A 46 -0.79 1.74 2.96
C VAL A 46 -2.05 2.46 3.43
N MET A 47 -1.89 3.36 4.39
CA MET A 47 -2.99 4.11 4.99
C MET A 47 -3.39 5.31 4.13
N GLN A 48 -4.63 5.75 4.25
CA GLN A 48 -5.13 6.97 3.60
C GLN A 48 -4.30 8.21 4.00
N ASP A 49 -3.99 8.38 5.27
CA ASP A 49 -3.06 9.39 5.74
C ASP A 49 -1.66 8.78 5.94
N VAL A 50 -0.84 8.91 4.91
CA VAL A 50 0.52 8.39 4.87
C VAL A 50 1.49 9.09 5.85
N ASN A 51 1.12 10.27 6.40
CA ASN A 51 1.97 10.95 7.38
C ASN A 51 2.13 10.12 8.66
N HIS A 52 1.20 9.23 8.95
CA HIS A 52 1.25 8.32 10.09
C HIS A 52 2.06 7.04 9.84
N GLN A 53 2.68 6.92 8.67
CA GLN A 53 3.46 5.73 8.27
C GLN A 53 4.92 6.02 7.95
N LEU A 54 5.29 7.29 7.80
CA LEU A 54 6.62 7.70 7.38
C LEU A 54 7.38 8.24 8.59
N PHE A 55 8.39 7.51 9.04
CA PHE A 55 9.10 7.75 10.31
C PHE A 55 10.60 7.95 10.15
N SER A 56 11.18 7.56 9.01
CA SER A 56 12.61 7.66 8.78
C SER A 56 13.06 9.09 8.53
N ASP A 57 14.36 9.33 8.64
CA ASP A 57 15.02 10.61 8.35
C ASP A 57 15.20 10.87 6.84
N SER A 58 15.06 9.83 6.00
CA SER A 58 15.20 9.93 4.55
C SER A 58 14.24 9.02 3.81
N VAL A 59 13.93 9.35 2.54
CA VAL A 59 13.19 8.50 1.61
C VAL A 59 13.86 7.13 1.48
N TRP A 60 15.18 7.12 1.37
CA TRP A 60 15.97 5.88 1.33
C TRP A 60 15.83 5.06 2.59
N GLY A 61 15.97 5.71 3.74
CA GLY A 61 15.82 5.08 5.06
C GLY A 61 14.44 4.46 5.25
N GLU A 62 13.38 5.12 4.77
CA GLU A 62 12.02 4.60 4.81
C GLU A 62 11.88 3.27 4.03
N CYS A 63 12.46 3.22 2.82
CA CYS A 63 12.51 2.01 2.02
C CYS A 63 13.32 0.90 2.71
N ARG A 64 14.48 1.24 3.24
CA ARG A 64 15.36 0.29 3.98
C ARG A 64 14.68 -0.26 5.22
N MET A 65 13.95 0.56 5.96
CA MET A 65 13.22 0.14 7.15
C MET A 65 12.09 -0.84 6.81
N SER A 66 11.41 -0.64 5.67
CA SER A 66 10.34 -1.53 5.20
C SER A 66 10.85 -2.86 4.62
N ALA A 67 12.08 -2.87 4.11
CA ALA A 67 12.73 -4.02 3.49
C ALA A 67 14.23 -4.05 3.83
N PRO A 68 14.61 -4.50 5.03
CA PRO A 68 16.01 -4.51 5.47
C PRO A 68 16.93 -5.34 4.56
N GLU A 69 16.40 -6.42 3.98
CA GLU A 69 17.15 -7.35 3.13
C GLU A 69 17.19 -6.93 1.64
N ALA A 70 16.45 -5.89 1.25
CA ALA A 70 16.46 -5.44 -0.14
C ALA A 70 17.84 -4.87 -0.51
N SER A 71 18.33 -5.20 -1.71
CA SER A 71 19.56 -4.61 -2.23
C SER A 71 19.37 -3.13 -2.59
N ASP A 72 20.48 -2.38 -2.62
CA ASP A 72 20.46 -0.97 -3.02
C ASP A 72 19.91 -0.79 -4.45
N ASN A 73 20.17 -1.74 -5.34
CA ASN A 73 19.62 -1.73 -6.70
C ASN A 73 18.10 -1.87 -6.69
N GLN A 74 17.55 -2.80 -5.90
CA GLN A 74 16.10 -2.98 -5.78
C GLN A 74 15.42 -1.71 -5.24
N ILE A 75 15.99 -1.08 -4.22
CA ILE A 75 15.46 0.18 -3.69
C ILE A 75 15.54 1.29 -4.75
N SER A 76 16.68 1.40 -5.45
CA SER A 76 16.86 2.39 -6.52
C SER A 76 15.84 2.22 -7.65
N GLU A 77 15.65 1.00 -8.14
CA GLU A 77 14.68 0.67 -9.20
C GLU A 77 13.25 1.03 -8.81
N VAL A 78 12.86 0.69 -7.58
CA VAL A 78 11.52 1.02 -7.07
C VAL A 78 11.34 2.53 -6.93
N LEU A 79 12.32 3.24 -6.36
CA LEU A 79 12.26 4.69 -6.25
C LEU A 79 12.25 5.39 -7.60
N ASP A 80 13.02 4.89 -8.59
CA ASP A 80 13.04 5.43 -9.95
C ASP A 80 11.70 5.24 -10.65
N SER A 81 11.12 4.04 -10.56
CA SER A 81 9.81 3.72 -11.16
C SER A 81 8.66 4.60 -10.64
N LEU A 82 8.83 5.21 -9.47
CA LEU A 82 7.88 6.11 -8.82
C LEU A 82 8.35 7.59 -8.83
N HIS A 83 9.41 7.90 -9.60
CA HIS A 83 10.02 9.24 -9.69
C HIS A 83 10.39 9.84 -8.32
N LEU A 84 10.98 9.02 -7.45
CA LEU A 84 11.42 9.41 -6.12
C LEU A 84 12.92 9.31 -5.91
N LEU A 85 13.67 8.73 -6.85
CA LEU A 85 15.11 8.48 -6.69
C LEU A 85 15.90 9.77 -6.46
N SER A 86 15.55 10.88 -7.13
CA SER A 86 16.18 12.20 -6.92
C SER A 86 15.91 12.81 -5.54
N PHE A 87 14.96 12.25 -4.80
CA PHE A 87 14.60 12.69 -3.44
C PHE A 87 15.12 11.76 -2.35
N ARG A 88 15.93 10.76 -2.69
CA ARG A 88 16.30 9.65 -1.80
C ARG A 88 16.87 10.10 -0.45
N GLU A 89 17.62 11.22 -0.43
CA GLU A 89 18.24 11.78 0.78
C GLU A 89 17.33 12.78 1.52
N ARG A 90 16.15 13.09 0.96
CA ARG A 90 15.25 14.04 1.61
C ARG A 90 14.45 13.38 2.73
N HIS A 91 14.20 14.17 3.76
CA HIS A 91 13.28 13.77 4.83
C HIS A 91 11.86 13.60 4.27
N PRO A 92 11.15 12.49 4.55
CA PRO A 92 9.81 12.22 4.03
C PRO A 92 8.81 13.36 4.25
N MET A 93 8.90 14.06 5.39
CA MET A 93 7.99 15.18 5.68
C MET A 93 8.22 16.42 4.81
N SER A 94 9.36 16.53 4.13
CA SER A 94 9.64 17.62 3.16
C SER A 94 9.02 17.36 1.78
N LEU A 95 8.49 16.17 1.55
CA LEU A 95 7.86 15.79 0.29
C LEU A 95 6.46 16.39 0.16
N SER A 96 6.01 16.62 -1.10
CA SER A 96 4.62 16.93 -1.37
C SER A 96 3.69 15.75 -1.03
N GLY A 97 2.39 16.00 -0.86
CA GLY A 97 1.41 14.94 -0.55
C GLY A 97 1.47 13.78 -1.54
N GLY A 98 1.52 14.06 -2.85
CA GLY A 98 1.63 13.04 -3.88
C GLY A 98 2.97 12.28 -3.86
N GLN A 99 4.08 12.93 -3.49
CA GLN A 99 5.36 12.25 -3.30
C GLN A 99 5.34 11.32 -2.09
N LYS A 100 4.74 11.75 -0.98
CA LYS A 100 4.54 10.91 0.22
C LYS A 100 3.68 9.68 -0.10
N GLN A 101 2.61 9.88 -0.88
CA GLN A 101 1.75 8.77 -1.31
C GLN A 101 2.54 7.75 -2.13
N ARG A 102 3.33 8.19 -3.11
CA ARG A 102 4.18 7.30 -3.90
C ARG A 102 5.27 6.63 -3.04
N LEU A 103 5.82 7.33 -2.04
CA LEU A 103 6.78 6.72 -1.11
C LEU A 103 6.12 5.58 -0.32
N ALA A 104 4.91 5.76 0.19
CA ALA A 104 4.18 4.69 0.86
C ALA A 104 3.87 3.50 -0.08
N VAL A 105 3.64 3.75 -1.37
CA VAL A 105 3.54 2.67 -2.37
C VAL A 105 4.90 1.98 -2.56
N ALA A 106 6.02 2.73 -2.60
CA ALA A 106 7.37 2.16 -2.70
C ALA A 106 7.69 1.22 -1.53
N THR A 107 7.36 1.62 -0.30
CA THR A 107 7.56 0.77 0.88
C THR A 107 6.72 -0.51 0.83
N ALA A 108 5.48 -0.44 0.31
CA ALA A 108 4.65 -1.61 0.10
C ALA A 108 5.23 -2.56 -0.96
N LEU A 109 5.77 -2.02 -2.07
CA LEU A 109 6.45 -2.80 -3.11
C LEU A 109 7.61 -3.61 -2.54
N LEU A 110 8.44 -2.95 -1.75
CA LEU A 110 9.67 -3.52 -1.16
C LEU A 110 9.37 -4.50 -0.03
N SER A 111 8.22 -4.40 0.64
CA SER A 111 7.90 -5.18 1.85
C SER A 111 7.82 -6.70 1.66
N GLU A 112 7.77 -7.20 0.42
CA GLU A 112 7.64 -8.63 0.04
C GLU A 112 6.47 -9.37 0.72
N LYS A 113 5.55 -8.66 1.36
CA LYS A 113 4.38 -9.26 1.98
C LYS A 113 3.44 -9.85 0.92
N PRO A 114 2.87 -11.04 1.15
CA PRO A 114 1.94 -11.66 0.20
C PRO A 114 0.61 -10.93 0.06
N VAL A 115 0.21 -10.14 1.05
CA VAL A 115 -1.04 -9.36 1.05
C VAL A 115 -0.71 -7.89 1.16
N LEU A 116 -1.16 -7.10 0.20
CA LEU A 116 -0.99 -5.65 0.18
C LEU A 116 -2.37 -4.99 0.21
N ILE A 117 -2.55 -4.06 1.11
CA ILE A 117 -3.80 -3.32 1.27
C ILE A 117 -3.52 -1.84 1.11
N PHE A 118 -4.21 -1.20 0.19
CA PHE A 118 -4.08 0.22 -0.11
C PHE A 118 -5.40 0.92 0.23
N ASP A 119 -5.36 1.89 1.12
CA ASP A 119 -6.51 2.72 1.48
C ASP A 119 -6.35 4.09 0.80
N GLU A 120 -7.16 4.34 -0.25
CA GLU A 120 -7.15 5.54 -1.10
C GLU A 120 -5.75 5.89 -1.68
N PRO A 121 -5.09 4.95 -2.41
CA PRO A 121 -3.69 5.12 -2.82
C PRO A 121 -3.45 6.25 -3.82
N THR A 122 -4.49 6.80 -4.41
CA THR A 122 -4.43 7.88 -5.43
C THR A 122 -4.86 9.23 -4.88
N SER A 123 -5.18 9.33 -3.60
CA SER A 123 -5.57 10.59 -2.97
C SER A 123 -4.49 11.66 -3.12
N GLY A 124 -4.85 12.80 -3.68
CA GLY A 124 -3.91 13.92 -3.90
C GLY A 124 -2.93 13.75 -5.05
N LEU A 125 -3.09 12.73 -5.90
CA LEU A 125 -2.34 12.57 -7.14
C LEU A 125 -3.04 13.28 -8.30
N ASP A 126 -2.23 13.83 -9.21
CA ASP A 126 -2.71 14.21 -10.54
C ASP A 126 -2.97 12.95 -11.39
N TYR A 127 -3.65 13.14 -12.52
CA TYR A 127 -4.04 12.06 -13.40
C TYR A 127 -2.85 11.21 -13.89
N ALA A 128 -1.76 11.84 -14.31
CA ALA A 128 -0.60 11.11 -14.83
C ALA A 128 0.01 10.21 -13.75
N ARG A 129 0.13 10.72 -12.53
CA ARG A 129 0.65 9.97 -11.38
C ARG A 129 -0.31 8.87 -10.90
N MET A 130 -1.60 9.12 -10.96
CA MET A 130 -2.61 8.08 -10.70
C MET A 130 -2.47 6.92 -11.69
N VAL A 131 -2.27 7.20 -12.97
CA VAL A 131 -2.06 6.17 -14.01
C VAL A 131 -0.79 5.35 -13.73
N GLU A 132 0.31 6.00 -13.39
CA GLU A 132 1.57 5.32 -13.04
C GLU A 132 1.38 4.41 -11.82
N VAL A 133 0.82 4.91 -10.73
CA VAL A 133 0.57 4.14 -9.51
C VAL A 133 -0.40 2.98 -9.77
N SER A 134 -1.42 3.17 -10.62
CA SER A 134 -2.35 2.10 -10.99
C SER A 134 -1.64 0.96 -11.73
N GLY A 135 -0.72 1.29 -12.63
CA GLY A 135 0.11 0.32 -13.34
C GLY A 135 1.00 -0.49 -12.40
N VAL A 136 1.65 0.19 -11.46
CA VAL A 136 2.49 -0.43 -10.43
C VAL A 136 1.67 -1.38 -9.56
N ILE A 137 0.53 -0.92 -9.01
CA ILE A 137 -0.33 -1.75 -8.15
C ILE A 137 -0.87 -2.97 -8.93
N ARG A 138 -1.26 -2.81 -10.18
CA ARG A 138 -1.70 -3.92 -11.03
C ARG A 138 -0.59 -4.96 -11.27
N SER A 139 0.65 -4.51 -11.42
CA SER A 139 1.78 -5.42 -11.62
C SER A 139 2.01 -6.33 -10.42
N LEU A 140 1.76 -5.86 -9.19
CA LEU A 140 1.89 -6.65 -7.96
C LEU A 140 0.96 -7.87 -7.95
N ALA A 141 -0.29 -7.70 -8.37
CA ALA A 141 -1.25 -8.79 -8.48
C ALA A 141 -0.80 -9.84 -9.51
N ARG A 142 -0.21 -9.40 -10.63
CA ARG A 142 0.33 -10.30 -11.68
C ARG A 142 1.52 -11.12 -11.19
N HIS A 143 2.27 -10.63 -10.20
CA HIS A 143 3.37 -11.36 -9.57
C HIS A 143 2.92 -12.23 -8.37
N GLY A 144 1.63 -12.56 -8.30
CA GLY A 144 1.06 -13.51 -7.34
C GLY A 144 0.78 -12.93 -5.96
N ARG A 145 0.87 -11.61 -5.76
CA ARG A 145 0.46 -10.96 -4.51
C ARG A 145 -1.05 -10.76 -4.47
N ILE A 146 -1.64 -10.88 -3.31
CA ILE A 146 -3.04 -10.50 -3.07
C ILE A 146 -3.08 -8.99 -2.83
N VAL A 147 -3.74 -8.26 -3.72
CA VAL A 147 -3.84 -6.80 -3.62
C VAL A 147 -5.28 -6.40 -3.36
N LEU A 148 -5.52 -5.71 -2.26
CA LEU A 148 -6.80 -5.14 -1.90
C LEU A 148 -6.69 -3.61 -1.93
N VAL A 149 -7.58 -2.96 -2.65
CA VAL A 149 -7.63 -1.50 -2.72
C VAL A 149 -8.98 -1.02 -2.22
N VAL A 150 -8.97 -0.12 -1.28
CA VAL A 150 -10.14 0.68 -0.89
C VAL A 150 -10.06 1.98 -1.65
N THR A 151 -11.05 2.25 -2.49
CA THR A 151 -11.11 3.51 -3.24
C THR A 151 -12.52 3.81 -3.73
N HIS A 152 -12.78 5.07 -4.01
CA HIS A 152 -13.96 5.57 -4.71
C HIS A 152 -13.63 6.07 -6.13
N ASP A 153 -12.35 6.06 -6.52
CA ASP A 153 -11.89 6.46 -7.84
C ASP A 153 -12.23 5.40 -8.88
N GLN A 154 -13.23 5.69 -9.73
CA GLN A 154 -13.72 4.78 -10.75
C GLN A 154 -12.67 4.51 -11.83
N GLU A 155 -11.89 5.50 -12.19
CA GLU A 155 -10.89 5.37 -13.24
C GLU A 155 -9.72 4.50 -12.77
N PHE A 156 -9.26 4.71 -11.55
CA PHE A 156 -8.30 3.82 -10.92
C PHE A 156 -8.82 2.37 -10.86
N MET A 157 -10.08 2.16 -10.44
CA MET A 157 -10.68 0.81 -10.38
C MET A 157 -10.67 0.11 -11.74
N GLN A 158 -11.02 0.82 -12.82
CA GLN A 158 -11.02 0.24 -14.17
C GLN A 158 -9.61 -0.15 -14.64
N ARG A 159 -8.58 0.59 -14.21
CA ARG A 159 -7.20 0.35 -14.63
C ARG A 159 -6.49 -0.73 -13.80
N ALA A 160 -6.73 -0.76 -12.51
CA ALA A 160 -5.93 -1.53 -11.56
C ALA A 160 -6.64 -2.76 -10.98
N CYS A 161 -7.98 -2.82 -11.00
CA CYS A 161 -8.72 -3.86 -10.30
C CYS A 161 -9.35 -4.88 -11.26
N ASP A 162 -9.26 -6.16 -10.90
CA ASP A 162 -9.90 -7.25 -11.64
C ASP A 162 -11.32 -7.55 -11.11
N ARG A 163 -11.59 -7.20 -9.86
CA ARG A 163 -12.88 -7.42 -9.18
C ARG A 163 -13.23 -6.25 -8.28
N VAL A 164 -14.52 -6.00 -8.12
CA VAL A 164 -15.04 -4.98 -7.21
C VAL A 164 -15.89 -5.65 -6.14
N LEU A 165 -15.54 -5.40 -4.87
CA LEU A 165 -16.37 -5.76 -3.72
C LEU A 165 -17.02 -4.48 -3.19
N ARG A 166 -18.35 -4.48 -3.13
CA ARG A 166 -19.13 -3.38 -2.58
C ARG A 166 -19.61 -3.75 -1.16
N LEU A 167 -19.30 -2.89 -0.18
CA LEU A 167 -19.80 -2.97 1.18
C LEU A 167 -21.09 -2.17 1.35
#